data_df8a8660c32c77ece7dbcfe0dfcad352
#
_entry.id   df8a8660c32c77ece7dbcfe0dfcad352
#
_cell.length_a   1.000
_cell.length_b   1.000
_cell.length_c   1.000
_cell.angle_alpha   90.00
_cell.angle_beta   90.00
_cell.angle_gamma   90.00
#
_symmetry.space_group_name_H-M   'P 1'
#
loop_
_entity.id
_entity.type
_entity.pdbx_description
1 polymer ?
#
loop_
_entity_poly.entity_id
_entity_poly.type
_entity_poly.pdbx_seq_one_letter_code
_entity_poly.pdbx_strand_id
1 'polypeptide(L)'
;MALTDERIGDTDVESTENTSTTMRVRKRNGDLEAVDVNKIVRAVERCADGLPGVDPMRVATRTISGLCDGATTEELDELSIRTSAAFIVEEPNYSRLAARLLATVVDKEVRNQDIHSFSQSVAMGVEQGLIGPEVAEFVATNARKLNDTIEDERDHLFEFFGLRTVYDRYLLRHPENRMVIETPQYFFLRVACGLSTCPDEAIRFYRLISSLAYLPSSPTLFNSGTSHPQMSSCYLLDSPEDSLDGIYKRYTDIAKLSKFAGGIGVAWHRIRAKGSLIRGTNGLSNGIIPWLKTLDSSVAAVNQGGRRKGAACVYLESWHSDIEDFLDLKENTGDPQRRTHNLNLANWIPDLFMERVEKDWQWSLFDPAKVPHLTDLYGSDFESAYLKAEEAGIYERQIPARELYSRMMRSLAQTGNGWMTFKDASNLKCN
;
A
#
# COMPACT_ATOMS: atom_id res chain seq x y z
N MET A 1 -73.32 38.90 45.10
CA MET A 1 -74.34 39.59 44.30
C MET A 1 -74.07 39.31 42.84
N ALA A 2 -75.04 38.64 42.21
CA ALA A 2 -75.25 38.39 40.80
C ALA A 2 -74.30 37.48 40.05
N LEU A 3 -74.81 36.29 39.84
CA LEU A 3 -74.59 35.29 38.81
C LEU A 3 -74.88 35.87 37.41
N THR A 4 -74.12 35.53 36.42
CA THR A 4 -74.65 35.34 35.05
C THR A 4 -73.93 34.16 34.40
N ASP A 5 -74.73 33.19 34.09
CA ASP A 5 -74.53 32.03 33.24
C ASP A 5 -74.19 32.47 31.82
N GLU A 6 -73.11 31.86 31.21
CA GLU A 6 -73.01 31.86 29.75
C GLU A 6 -72.53 30.49 29.31
N ARG A 7 -73.20 29.95 28.32
CA ARG A 7 -73.23 28.62 27.76
C ARG A 7 -71.91 28.26 27.09
N ILE A 8 -71.47 27.08 27.33
CA ILE A 8 -70.38 26.35 26.63
C ILE A 8 -70.89 26.05 25.22
N GLY A 9 -70.23 26.61 24.25
CA GLY A 9 -70.34 26.19 22.87
C GLY A 9 -69.44 25.02 22.57
N ASP A 10 -70.00 24.03 21.90
CA ASP A 10 -69.30 22.90 21.30
C ASP A 10 -68.19 23.41 20.36
N THR A 11 -66.93 23.13 20.70
CA THR A 11 -65.84 23.27 19.76
C THR A 11 -65.48 21.89 19.26
N ASP A 12 -65.60 21.74 17.95
CA ASP A 12 -65.18 20.62 17.15
C ASP A 12 -63.75 20.18 17.56
N VAL A 13 -63.62 18.90 17.92
CA VAL A 13 -62.34 18.23 18.05
C VAL A 13 -61.86 17.98 16.61
N GLU A 14 -61.01 18.87 16.09
CA GLU A 14 -60.21 18.58 14.93
C GLU A 14 -59.38 17.33 15.23
N SER A 15 -59.67 16.28 14.51
CA SER A 15 -58.85 15.08 14.46
C SER A 15 -57.45 15.49 13.97
N THR A 16 -56.46 15.56 14.88
CA THR A 16 -55.07 15.61 14.52
C THR A 16 -54.75 14.37 13.73
N GLU A 17 -54.71 14.50 12.41
CA GLU A 17 -54.07 13.53 11.53
C GLU A 17 -52.66 13.29 12.05
N ASN A 18 -52.48 12.08 12.52
CA ASN A 18 -51.16 11.54 12.89
C ASN A 18 -50.34 11.42 11.58
N THR A 19 -49.69 12.51 11.18
CA THR A 19 -48.70 12.49 10.13
C THR A 19 -47.55 11.65 10.63
N SER A 20 -47.64 10.32 10.47
CA SER A 20 -46.49 9.42 10.52
C SER A 20 -45.54 9.90 9.41
N THR A 21 -44.53 10.68 9.79
CA THR A 21 -43.44 11.04 8.88
C THR A 21 -42.74 9.75 8.49
N THR A 22 -43.18 9.13 7.40
CA THR A 22 -42.52 7.97 6.81
C THR A 22 -41.19 8.44 6.27
N MET A 23 -40.10 7.99 6.95
CA MET A 23 -38.73 8.23 6.53
C MET A 23 -38.55 7.80 5.07
N ARG A 24 -37.89 8.62 4.25
CA ARG A 24 -37.70 8.39 2.81
C ARG A 24 -36.22 8.25 2.48
N VAL A 25 -35.92 7.41 1.49
CA VAL A 25 -34.60 7.28 0.90
C VAL A 25 -34.61 7.75 -0.55
N ARG A 26 -33.51 8.33 -0.97
CA ARG A 26 -33.28 8.76 -2.35
C ARG A 26 -32.62 7.63 -3.12
N LYS A 27 -33.27 7.18 -4.18
CA LYS A 27 -32.69 6.20 -5.11
C LYS A 27 -31.60 6.85 -5.97
N ARG A 28 -30.76 6.01 -6.59
CA ARG A 28 -29.71 6.47 -7.52
C ARG A 28 -30.25 7.24 -8.74
N ASN A 29 -31.49 6.98 -9.16
CA ASN A 29 -32.19 7.72 -10.22
C ASN A 29 -32.76 9.07 -9.73
N GLY A 30 -32.58 9.42 -8.45
CA GLY A 30 -33.05 10.67 -7.84
C GLY A 30 -34.43 10.58 -7.18
N ASP A 31 -35.21 9.51 -7.40
CA ASP A 31 -36.56 9.34 -6.83
C ASP A 31 -36.50 9.14 -5.30
N LEU A 32 -37.49 9.74 -4.61
CA LEU A 32 -37.70 9.52 -3.19
C LEU A 32 -38.74 8.40 -2.98
N GLU A 33 -38.33 7.34 -2.27
CA GLU A 33 -39.17 6.20 -1.88
C GLU A 33 -39.22 6.06 -0.36
N ALA A 34 -40.41 5.68 0.18
CA ALA A 34 -40.53 5.36 1.61
C ALA A 34 -39.55 4.22 1.98
N VAL A 35 -38.90 4.35 3.13
CA VAL A 35 -38.01 3.29 3.66
C VAL A 35 -38.80 2.03 3.89
N ASP A 36 -38.48 0.98 3.13
CA ASP A 36 -39.00 -0.36 3.40
C ASP A 36 -38.05 -1.11 4.36
N VAL A 37 -38.38 -1.07 5.64
CA VAL A 37 -37.65 -1.75 6.70
C VAL A 37 -37.44 -3.24 6.39
N ASN A 38 -38.46 -3.89 5.78
CA ASN A 38 -38.37 -5.31 5.44
C ASN A 38 -37.35 -5.58 4.33
N LYS A 39 -37.08 -4.63 3.42
CA LYS A 39 -35.99 -4.77 2.44
C LYS A 39 -34.62 -4.77 3.11
N ILE A 40 -34.43 -3.90 4.12
CA ILE A 40 -33.18 -3.83 4.88
C ILE A 40 -32.96 -5.14 5.65
N VAL A 41 -33.97 -5.57 6.39
CA VAL A 41 -33.93 -6.84 7.16
C VAL A 41 -33.58 -8.00 6.25
N ARG A 42 -34.31 -8.19 5.15
CA ARG A 42 -34.07 -9.30 4.19
C ARG A 42 -32.69 -9.24 3.54
N ALA A 43 -32.14 -8.04 3.29
CA ALA A 43 -30.80 -7.90 2.74
C ALA A 43 -29.73 -8.37 3.74
N VAL A 44 -29.87 -7.96 5.01
CA VAL A 44 -28.96 -8.38 6.08
C VAL A 44 -29.11 -9.90 6.37
N GLU A 45 -30.33 -10.41 6.44
CA GLU A 45 -30.60 -11.85 6.67
C GLU A 45 -29.95 -12.74 5.61
N ARG A 46 -30.09 -12.40 4.32
CA ARG A 46 -29.45 -13.16 3.23
C ARG A 46 -27.93 -13.20 3.36
N CYS A 47 -27.32 -12.07 3.78
CA CYS A 47 -25.86 -12.01 3.97
C CYS A 47 -25.41 -12.71 5.25
N ALA A 48 -26.30 -12.86 6.26
CA ALA A 48 -26.04 -13.54 7.52
C ALA A 48 -26.21 -15.06 7.45
N ASP A 49 -26.78 -15.57 6.38
CA ASP A 49 -27.06 -17.01 6.24
C ASP A 49 -25.81 -17.86 6.48
N GLY A 50 -25.94 -18.87 7.34
CA GLY A 50 -24.84 -19.77 7.72
C GLY A 50 -23.74 -19.14 8.60
N LEU A 51 -23.94 -17.94 9.16
CA LEU A 51 -22.98 -17.30 10.08
C LEU A 51 -23.41 -17.47 11.54
N PRO A 52 -22.77 -18.36 12.32
CA PRO A 52 -23.13 -18.56 13.73
C PRO A 52 -22.83 -17.31 14.56
N GLY A 53 -23.67 -17.05 15.57
CA GLY A 53 -23.49 -15.94 16.51
C GLY A 53 -23.86 -14.55 15.96
N VAL A 54 -24.28 -14.45 14.69
CA VAL A 54 -24.70 -13.19 14.07
C VAL A 54 -26.22 -13.03 14.23
N ASP A 55 -26.66 -11.86 14.71
CA ASP A 55 -28.07 -11.45 14.81
C ASP A 55 -28.38 -10.40 13.72
N PRO A 56 -29.05 -10.80 12.63
CA PRO A 56 -29.41 -9.89 11.53
C PRO A 56 -30.35 -8.77 11.97
N MET A 57 -31.30 -9.07 12.88
CA MET A 57 -32.27 -8.10 13.38
C MET A 57 -31.60 -6.98 14.16
N ARG A 58 -30.58 -7.30 14.95
CA ARG A 58 -29.78 -6.32 15.68
C ARG A 58 -29.09 -5.32 14.74
N VAL A 59 -28.51 -5.83 13.65
CA VAL A 59 -27.87 -4.99 12.62
C VAL A 59 -28.91 -4.12 11.91
N ALA A 60 -30.01 -4.71 11.44
CA ALA A 60 -31.05 -3.98 10.73
C ALA A 60 -31.66 -2.86 11.60
N THR A 61 -32.01 -3.19 12.86
CA THR A 61 -32.58 -2.21 13.81
C THR A 61 -31.63 -1.04 14.04
N ARG A 62 -30.33 -1.32 14.25
CA ARG A 62 -29.33 -0.25 14.49
C ARG A 62 -29.07 0.56 13.22
N THR A 63 -29.09 -0.06 12.05
CA THR A 63 -28.99 0.64 10.76
C THR A 63 -30.18 1.61 10.59
N ILE A 64 -31.40 1.14 10.81
CA ILE A 64 -32.59 1.95 10.66
C ILE A 64 -32.60 3.13 11.65
N SER A 65 -32.21 2.89 12.91
CA SER A 65 -32.16 3.94 13.94
C SER A 65 -31.08 5.01 13.66
N GLY A 66 -30.09 4.72 12.83
CA GLY A 66 -29.05 5.65 12.40
C GLY A 66 -29.36 6.36 11.06
N LEU A 67 -30.48 6.05 10.42
CA LEU A 67 -30.85 6.59 9.13
C LEU A 67 -31.48 8.00 9.27
N CYS A 68 -31.09 8.93 8.39
CA CYS A 68 -31.71 10.24 8.28
C CYS A 68 -32.75 10.27 7.13
N ASP A 69 -33.81 11.08 7.25
CA ASP A 69 -34.77 11.27 6.17
C ASP A 69 -34.08 11.88 4.95
N GLY A 70 -34.35 11.36 3.76
CA GLY A 70 -33.71 11.75 2.52
C GLY A 70 -32.32 11.16 2.25
N ALA A 71 -31.82 10.28 3.14
CA ALA A 71 -30.55 9.56 2.89
C ALA A 71 -30.60 8.77 1.57
N THR A 72 -29.47 8.61 0.92
CA THR A 72 -29.37 7.81 -0.31
C THR A 72 -29.37 6.31 0.00
N THR A 73 -29.73 5.50 -0.97
CA THR A 73 -29.59 4.03 -0.83
C THR A 73 -28.15 3.60 -0.66
N GLU A 74 -27.20 4.36 -1.15
CA GLU A 74 -25.77 4.13 -0.98
C GLU A 74 -25.32 4.38 0.47
N GLU A 75 -25.79 5.51 1.06
CA GLU A 75 -25.54 5.79 2.49
C GLU A 75 -26.16 4.73 3.39
N LEU A 76 -27.34 4.21 3.03
CA LEU A 76 -28.00 3.12 3.75
C LEU A 76 -27.18 1.80 3.67
N ASP A 77 -26.71 1.43 2.48
CA ASP A 77 -25.84 0.27 2.28
C ASP A 77 -24.55 0.42 3.12
N GLU A 78 -23.88 1.57 3.05
CA GLU A 78 -22.64 1.85 3.82
C GLU A 78 -22.91 1.84 5.35
N LEU A 79 -24.05 2.36 5.80
CA LEU A 79 -24.42 2.34 7.22
C LEU A 79 -24.62 0.89 7.72
N SER A 80 -25.22 0.03 6.90
CA SER A 80 -25.40 -1.40 7.22
C SER A 80 -24.06 -2.12 7.35
N ILE A 81 -23.12 -1.83 6.44
CA ILE A 81 -21.76 -2.38 6.47
C ILE A 81 -21.02 -1.91 7.73
N ARG A 82 -21.04 -0.60 8.03
CA ARG A 82 -20.37 -0.03 9.22
C ARG A 82 -20.97 -0.54 10.51
N THR A 83 -22.29 -0.69 10.56
CA THR A 83 -22.99 -1.24 11.73
C THR A 83 -22.54 -2.68 11.98
N SER A 84 -22.47 -3.50 10.94
CA SER A 84 -21.95 -4.88 11.05
C SER A 84 -20.50 -4.89 11.50
N ALA A 85 -19.65 -4.03 10.90
CA ALA A 85 -18.24 -3.94 11.25
C ALA A 85 -18.01 -3.51 12.71
N ALA A 86 -18.89 -2.69 13.28
CA ALA A 86 -18.79 -2.27 14.68
C ALA A 86 -19.00 -3.43 15.68
N PHE A 87 -19.67 -4.50 15.28
CA PHE A 87 -19.90 -5.67 16.12
C PHE A 87 -18.81 -6.74 16.03
N ILE A 88 -17.77 -6.57 15.20
CA ILE A 88 -16.67 -7.54 15.03
C ILE A 88 -15.96 -7.81 16.38
N VAL A 89 -15.88 -6.80 17.26
CA VAL A 89 -15.23 -6.94 18.58
C VAL A 89 -16.01 -7.90 19.49
N GLU A 90 -17.34 -7.97 19.33
CA GLU A 90 -18.20 -8.85 20.11
C GLU A 90 -18.26 -10.27 19.53
N GLU A 91 -18.41 -10.39 18.21
CA GLU A 91 -18.50 -11.66 17.50
C GLU A 91 -17.76 -11.54 16.13
N PRO A 92 -16.66 -12.29 15.91
CA PRO A 92 -15.86 -12.20 14.69
C PRO A 92 -16.62 -12.44 13.39
N ASN A 93 -17.70 -13.26 13.39
CA ASN A 93 -18.50 -13.54 12.20
C ASN A 93 -19.22 -12.31 11.63
N TYR A 94 -19.37 -11.23 12.39
CA TYR A 94 -19.81 -9.94 11.84
C TYR A 94 -18.86 -9.38 10.80
N SER A 95 -17.55 -9.75 10.81
CA SER A 95 -16.61 -9.44 9.74
C SER A 95 -17.04 -10.04 8.40
N ARG A 96 -17.49 -11.29 8.41
CA ARG A 96 -18.00 -11.96 7.21
C ARG A 96 -19.34 -11.38 6.76
N LEU A 97 -20.23 -11.02 7.70
CA LEU A 97 -21.46 -10.32 7.35
C LEU A 97 -21.18 -9.00 6.65
N ALA A 98 -20.30 -8.16 7.23
CA ALA A 98 -19.92 -6.87 6.65
C ALA A 98 -19.27 -7.04 5.26
N ALA A 99 -18.43 -8.07 5.07
CA ALA A 99 -17.86 -8.41 3.76
C ALA A 99 -18.92 -8.77 2.74
N ARG A 100 -19.88 -9.64 3.07
CA ARG A 100 -20.96 -10.06 2.15
C ARG A 100 -21.90 -8.89 1.79
N LEU A 101 -22.18 -7.99 2.73
CA LEU A 101 -22.92 -6.76 2.46
C LEU A 101 -22.14 -5.87 1.47
N LEU A 102 -20.83 -5.69 1.68
CA LEU A 102 -19.98 -4.94 0.76
C LEU A 102 -19.90 -5.62 -0.63
N ALA A 103 -19.76 -6.93 -0.71
CA ALA A 103 -19.77 -7.66 -2.00
C ALA A 103 -21.06 -7.40 -2.78
N THR A 104 -22.21 -7.39 -2.08
CA THR A 104 -23.51 -7.07 -2.69
C THR A 104 -23.53 -5.63 -3.24
N VAL A 105 -22.91 -4.68 -2.56
CA VAL A 105 -22.80 -3.28 -3.04
C VAL A 105 -21.93 -3.21 -4.28
N VAL A 106 -20.78 -3.88 -4.29
CA VAL A 106 -19.86 -3.94 -5.44
C VAL A 106 -20.57 -4.54 -6.65
N ASP A 107 -21.28 -5.67 -6.49
CA ASP A 107 -22.04 -6.31 -7.58
C ASP A 107 -23.11 -5.37 -8.15
N LYS A 108 -23.89 -4.69 -7.28
CA LYS A 108 -24.86 -3.68 -7.71
C LYS A 108 -24.20 -2.52 -8.47
N GLU A 109 -23.03 -2.03 -8.02
CA GLU A 109 -22.31 -0.93 -8.64
C GLU A 109 -21.85 -1.30 -10.04
N VAL A 110 -21.34 -2.50 -10.24
CA VAL A 110 -20.89 -3.04 -11.53
C VAL A 110 -22.09 -3.25 -12.46
N ARG A 111 -23.14 -3.93 -11.99
CA ARG A 111 -24.36 -4.21 -12.81
C ARG A 111 -25.11 -2.95 -13.23
N ASN A 112 -25.09 -1.90 -12.43
CA ASN A 112 -25.74 -0.62 -12.78
C ASN A 112 -25.06 0.11 -13.96
N GLN A 113 -23.90 -0.38 -14.42
CA GLN A 113 -23.18 0.11 -15.60
C GLN A 113 -23.34 -0.87 -16.80
N ASP A 114 -24.39 -1.72 -16.79
CA ASP A 114 -24.66 -2.74 -17.79
C ASP A 114 -23.54 -3.80 -17.97
N ILE A 115 -22.75 -4.01 -16.91
CA ILE A 115 -21.69 -5.02 -16.85
C ILE A 115 -22.24 -6.26 -16.16
N HIS A 116 -22.47 -7.33 -16.92
CA HIS A 116 -23.06 -8.59 -16.45
C HIS A 116 -22.12 -9.80 -16.59
N SER A 117 -20.94 -9.62 -17.14
CA SER A 117 -19.93 -10.67 -17.32
C SER A 117 -18.51 -10.11 -17.25
N PHE A 118 -17.55 -10.99 -16.99
CA PHE A 118 -16.14 -10.65 -16.99
C PHE A 118 -15.68 -10.01 -18.33
N SER A 119 -16.09 -10.58 -19.45
CA SER A 119 -15.72 -10.04 -20.76
C SER A 119 -16.29 -8.66 -21.02
N GLN A 120 -17.47 -8.32 -20.50
CA GLN A 120 -18.03 -6.97 -20.55
C GLN A 120 -17.27 -5.98 -19.65
N SER A 121 -16.84 -6.43 -18.45
CA SER A 121 -15.97 -5.63 -17.57
C SER A 121 -14.64 -5.28 -18.27
N VAL A 122 -14.04 -6.27 -18.93
CA VAL A 122 -12.82 -6.03 -19.72
C VAL A 122 -13.08 -5.07 -20.88
N ALA A 123 -14.18 -5.23 -21.62
CA ALA A 123 -14.55 -4.33 -22.72
C ALA A 123 -14.73 -2.87 -22.24
N MET A 124 -15.42 -2.65 -21.12
CA MET A 124 -15.52 -1.34 -20.48
C MET A 124 -14.13 -0.79 -20.11
N GLY A 125 -13.27 -1.63 -19.52
CA GLY A 125 -11.90 -1.23 -19.17
C GLY A 125 -11.06 -0.82 -20.38
N VAL A 126 -11.26 -1.46 -21.54
CA VAL A 126 -10.61 -1.09 -22.82
C VAL A 126 -11.12 0.26 -23.33
N GLU A 127 -12.44 0.45 -23.32
CA GLU A 127 -13.07 1.72 -23.75
C GLU A 127 -12.55 2.90 -22.91
N GLN A 128 -12.33 2.67 -21.63
CA GLN A 128 -11.78 3.67 -20.71
C GLN A 128 -10.24 3.75 -20.71
N GLY A 129 -9.54 3.02 -21.58
CA GLY A 129 -8.07 3.02 -21.67
C GLY A 129 -7.34 2.41 -20.48
N LEU A 130 -8.04 1.64 -19.65
CA LEU A 130 -7.51 1.04 -18.43
C LEU A 130 -6.88 -0.34 -18.66
N ILE A 131 -7.36 -1.09 -19.66
CA ILE A 131 -6.92 -2.45 -20.01
C ILE A 131 -6.10 -2.43 -21.28
N GLY A 132 -5.01 -3.21 -21.29
CA GLY A 132 -4.10 -3.32 -22.42
C GLY A 132 -4.70 -4.11 -23.61
N PRO A 133 -4.32 -3.76 -24.86
CA PRO A 133 -4.91 -4.38 -26.05
C PRO A 133 -4.67 -5.89 -26.15
N GLU A 134 -3.53 -6.37 -25.69
CA GLU A 134 -3.19 -7.81 -25.69
C GLU A 134 -4.14 -8.63 -24.82
N VAL A 135 -4.45 -8.13 -23.62
CA VAL A 135 -5.40 -8.79 -22.71
C VAL A 135 -6.84 -8.65 -23.25
N ALA A 136 -7.17 -7.53 -23.86
CA ALA A 136 -8.46 -7.32 -24.51
C ALA A 136 -8.73 -8.38 -25.60
N GLU A 137 -7.79 -8.60 -26.50
CA GLU A 137 -7.86 -9.60 -27.57
C GLU A 137 -7.92 -11.03 -27.00
N PHE A 138 -7.07 -11.31 -26.02
CA PHE A 138 -7.04 -12.59 -25.32
C PHE A 138 -8.42 -12.95 -24.70
N VAL A 139 -9.02 -11.99 -23.99
CA VAL A 139 -10.32 -12.17 -23.34
C VAL A 139 -11.45 -12.25 -24.37
N ALA A 140 -11.46 -11.42 -25.40
CA ALA A 140 -12.48 -11.44 -26.44
C ALA A 140 -12.51 -12.82 -27.17
N THR A 141 -11.34 -13.35 -27.50
CA THR A 141 -11.21 -14.66 -28.19
C THR A 141 -11.68 -15.82 -27.31
N ASN A 142 -11.52 -15.73 -25.98
CA ASN A 142 -11.82 -16.80 -25.02
C ASN A 142 -13.00 -16.48 -24.10
N ALA A 143 -13.84 -15.49 -24.46
CA ALA A 143 -14.84 -14.90 -23.58
C ALA A 143 -15.75 -15.93 -22.89
N ARG A 144 -16.32 -16.88 -23.66
CA ARG A 144 -17.22 -17.90 -23.09
C ARG A 144 -16.53 -18.73 -22.01
N LYS A 145 -15.35 -19.27 -22.31
CA LYS A 145 -14.60 -20.13 -21.39
C LYS A 145 -14.19 -19.40 -20.12
N LEU A 146 -13.78 -18.13 -20.24
CA LEU A 146 -13.39 -17.29 -19.11
C LEU A 146 -14.61 -16.86 -18.26
N ASN A 147 -15.71 -16.45 -18.89
CA ASN A 147 -16.94 -16.12 -18.17
C ASN A 147 -17.49 -17.31 -17.38
N ASP A 148 -17.50 -18.51 -17.99
CA ASP A 148 -17.99 -19.74 -17.34
C ASP A 148 -17.09 -20.22 -16.18
N THR A 149 -15.90 -19.62 -16.02
CA THR A 149 -14.95 -19.97 -14.96
C THR A 149 -15.22 -19.21 -13.65
N ILE A 150 -15.97 -18.11 -13.70
CA ILE A 150 -16.22 -17.26 -12.53
C ILE A 150 -17.00 -18.04 -11.45
N GLU A 151 -16.52 -17.96 -10.24
CA GLU A 151 -17.12 -18.56 -9.03
C GLU A 151 -17.44 -17.44 -8.03
N ASP A 152 -18.61 -16.79 -8.19
CA ASP A 152 -19.04 -15.63 -7.37
C ASP A 152 -19.10 -15.95 -5.88
N GLU A 153 -19.38 -17.22 -5.51
CA GLU A 153 -19.41 -17.66 -4.11
C GLU A 153 -18.07 -17.49 -3.37
N ARG A 154 -16.96 -17.36 -4.09
CA ARG A 154 -15.65 -17.10 -3.50
C ARG A 154 -15.54 -15.72 -2.86
N ASP A 155 -16.44 -14.81 -3.17
CA ASP A 155 -16.54 -13.53 -2.46
C ASP A 155 -16.88 -13.73 -0.97
N HIS A 156 -17.49 -14.88 -0.61
CA HIS A 156 -17.76 -15.24 0.78
C HIS A 156 -16.52 -15.69 1.58
N LEU A 157 -15.37 -15.90 0.92
CA LEU A 157 -14.11 -16.19 1.60
C LEU A 157 -13.50 -14.96 2.27
N PHE A 158 -13.91 -13.76 1.84
CA PHE A 158 -13.39 -12.53 2.41
C PHE A 158 -13.93 -12.23 3.81
N GLU A 159 -13.08 -11.64 4.60
CA GLU A 159 -13.44 -10.84 5.77
C GLU A 159 -13.51 -9.36 5.40
N PHE A 160 -14.16 -8.56 6.25
CA PHE A 160 -14.44 -7.14 5.96
C PHE A 160 -13.22 -6.32 5.56
N PHE A 161 -12.14 -6.39 6.35
CA PHE A 161 -10.95 -5.59 6.06
C PHE A 161 -10.26 -6.00 4.75
N GLY A 162 -10.28 -7.29 4.42
CA GLY A 162 -9.75 -7.81 3.17
C GLY A 162 -10.54 -7.29 1.98
N LEU A 163 -11.85 -7.48 1.97
CA LEU A 163 -12.71 -7.03 0.87
C LEU A 163 -12.73 -5.49 0.76
N ARG A 164 -12.79 -4.77 1.89
CA ARG A 164 -12.73 -3.31 1.90
C ARG A 164 -11.43 -2.80 1.28
N THR A 165 -10.31 -3.45 1.58
CA THR A 165 -9.02 -3.14 0.98
C THR A 165 -9.02 -3.39 -0.54
N VAL A 166 -9.60 -4.51 -0.99
CA VAL A 166 -9.74 -4.80 -2.42
C VAL A 166 -10.60 -3.74 -3.10
N TYR A 167 -11.77 -3.43 -2.56
CA TYR A 167 -12.69 -2.43 -3.10
C TYR A 167 -12.06 -1.03 -3.18
N ASP A 168 -11.43 -0.57 -2.09
CA ASP A 168 -10.90 0.80 -2.01
C ASP A 168 -9.65 1.01 -2.86
N ARG A 169 -8.82 -0.04 -3.04
CA ARG A 169 -7.47 0.12 -3.59
C ARG A 169 -7.21 -0.63 -4.89
N TYR A 170 -7.84 -1.78 -5.10
CA TYR A 170 -7.43 -2.70 -6.17
C TYR A 170 -8.38 -2.75 -7.36
N LEU A 171 -9.69 -2.65 -7.14
CA LEU A 171 -10.67 -2.71 -8.22
C LEU A 171 -10.49 -1.52 -9.18
N LEU A 172 -10.54 -1.79 -10.48
CA LEU A 172 -10.52 -0.77 -11.50
C LEU A 172 -11.80 0.09 -11.40
N ARG A 173 -11.61 1.41 -11.54
CA ARG A 173 -12.68 2.38 -11.47
C ARG A 173 -12.76 3.19 -12.74
N HIS A 174 -13.98 3.44 -13.16
CA HIS A 174 -14.25 4.37 -14.27
C HIS A 174 -13.59 5.73 -13.98
N PRO A 175 -12.83 6.32 -14.94
CA PRO A 175 -12.06 7.54 -14.69
C PRO A 175 -12.90 8.75 -14.27
N GLU A 176 -14.11 8.90 -14.83
CA GLU A 176 -14.97 10.07 -14.61
C GLU A 176 -15.84 9.93 -13.36
N ASN A 177 -16.68 8.88 -13.29
CA ASN A 177 -17.67 8.72 -12.22
C ASN A 177 -17.14 7.98 -11.00
N ARG A 178 -15.92 7.42 -11.07
CA ARG A 178 -15.21 6.69 -10.01
C ARG A 178 -15.88 5.38 -9.54
N MET A 179 -16.95 4.95 -10.20
CA MET A 179 -17.58 3.66 -9.92
C MET A 179 -16.66 2.50 -10.30
N VAL A 180 -16.70 1.40 -9.53
CA VAL A 180 -15.94 0.20 -9.87
C VAL A 180 -16.53 -0.49 -11.09
N ILE A 181 -15.66 -0.96 -11.99
CA ILE A 181 -16.06 -1.64 -13.23
C ILE A 181 -15.80 -3.15 -13.19
N GLU A 182 -15.28 -3.67 -12.10
CA GLU A 182 -15.00 -5.09 -11.88
C GLU A 182 -15.44 -5.54 -10.48
N THR A 183 -15.97 -6.76 -10.37
CA THR A 183 -16.19 -7.45 -9.10
C THR A 183 -14.87 -8.03 -8.58
N PRO A 184 -14.77 -8.50 -7.32
CA PRO A 184 -13.56 -9.16 -6.83
C PRO A 184 -13.15 -10.36 -7.70
N GLN A 185 -14.11 -11.12 -8.21
CA GLN A 185 -13.83 -12.26 -9.07
C GLN A 185 -13.37 -11.85 -10.46
N TYR A 186 -13.93 -10.77 -11.03
CA TYR A 186 -13.46 -10.21 -12.32
C TYR A 186 -12.04 -9.64 -12.17
N PHE A 187 -11.76 -8.98 -11.07
CA PHE A 187 -10.42 -8.50 -10.72
C PHE A 187 -9.39 -9.64 -10.70
N PHE A 188 -9.67 -10.73 -9.98
CA PHE A 188 -8.75 -11.88 -9.93
C PHE A 188 -8.56 -12.55 -11.29
N LEU A 189 -9.62 -12.65 -12.10
CA LEU A 189 -9.50 -13.23 -13.43
C LEU A 189 -8.76 -12.30 -14.39
N ARG A 190 -8.91 -10.96 -14.30
CA ARG A 190 -8.11 -10.00 -15.05
C ARG A 190 -6.63 -10.14 -14.74
N VAL A 191 -6.28 -10.21 -13.45
CA VAL A 191 -4.89 -10.42 -13.01
C VAL A 191 -4.32 -11.72 -13.58
N ALA A 192 -5.10 -12.80 -13.53
CA ALA A 192 -4.72 -14.09 -14.08
C ALA A 192 -4.51 -14.05 -15.60
N CYS A 193 -5.40 -13.37 -16.34
CA CYS A 193 -5.27 -13.21 -17.79
C CYS A 193 -3.99 -12.43 -18.17
N GLY A 194 -3.65 -11.37 -17.41
CA GLY A 194 -2.43 -10.60 -17.66
C GLY A 194 -1.12 -11.34 -17.34
N LEU A 195 -1.19 -12.46 -16.62
CA LEU A 195 -0.04 -13.33 -16.30
C LEU A 195 0.08 -14.54 -17.22
N SER A 196 -0.87 -14.76 -18.13
CA SER A 196 -1.02 -16.04 -18.82
C SER A 196 -0.88 -15.88 -20.33
N THR A 197 -0.40 -16.93 -20.96
CA THR A 197 -0.29 -17.05 -22.43
C THR A 197 -1.43 -17.85 -23.07
N CYS A 198 -2.17 -18.62 -22.26
CA CYS A 198 -3.31 -19.40 -22.73
C CYS A 198 -4.45 -19.43 -21.68
N PRO A 199 -5.71 -19.70 -22.10
CA PRO A 199 -6.86 -19.65 -21.18
C PRO A 199 -6.81 -20.71 -20.08
N ASP A 200 -6.21 -21.87 -20.29
CA ASP A 200 -6.09 -22.91 -19.26
C ASP A 200 -5.12 -22.49 -18.14
N GLU A 201 -4.09 -21.77 -18.47
CA GLU A 201 -3.16 -21.17 -17.51
C GLU A 201 -3.85 -20.06 -16.71
N ALA A 202 -4.59 -19.17 -17.39
CA ALA A 202 -5.37 -18.12 -16.72
C ALA A 202 -6.38 -18.70 -15.73
N ILE A 203 -7.07 -19.77 -16.09
CA ILE A 203 -8.02 -20.44 -15.21
C ILE A 203 -7.32 -21.06 -13.99
N ARG A 204 -6.13 -21.66 -14.16
CA ARG A 204 -5.36 -22.20 -13.03
C ARG A 204 -4.91 -21.10 -12.08
N PHE A 205 -4.39 -19.98 -12.59
CA PHE A 205 -4.02 -18.82 -11.76
C PHE A 205 -5.25 -18.21 -11.08
N TYR A 206 -6.35 -18.03 -11.79
CA TYR A 206 -7.58 -17.55 -11.20
C TYR A 206 -8.03 -18.41 -10.02
N ARG A 207 -8.07 -19.72 -10.19
CA ARG A 207 -8.48 -20.65 -9.11
C ARG A 207 -7.58 -20.55 -7.89
N LEU A 208 -6.27 -20.39 -8.10
CA LEU A 208 -5.29 -20.25 -7.03
C LEU A 208 -5.44 -18.92 -6.28
N ILE A 209 -5.62 -17.82 -7.02
CA ILE A 209 -5.69 -16.48 -6.46
C ILE A 209 -7.04 -16.23 -5.80
N SER A 210 -8.14 -16.59 -6.48
CA SER A 210 -9.50 -16.33 -6.00
C SER A 210 -9.91 -17.21 -4.80
N SER A 211 -9.25 -18.35 -4.60
CA SER A 211 -9.38 -19.16 -3.38
C SER A 211 -8.60 -18.60 -2.18
N LEU A 212 -7.86 -17.49 -2.37
CA LEU A 212 -6.96 -16.87 -1.38
C LEU A 212 -5.83 -17.79 -0.90
N ALA A 213 -5.56 -18.89 -1.61
CA ALA A 213 -4.44 -19.80 -1.30
C ALA A 213 -3.08 -19.16 -1.64
N TYR A 214 -3.05 -18.23 -2.60
CA TYR A 214 -1.89 -17.44 -2.97
C TYR A 214 -2.34 -16.06 -3.47
N LEU A 215 -1.64 -15.01 -3.04
CA LEU A 215 -1.82 -13.66 -3.57
C LEU A 215 -0.47 -13.15 -4.09
N PRO A 216 -0.39 -12.68 -5.34
CA PRO A 216 0.80 -12.02 -5.86
C PRO A 216 1.02 -10.67 -5.18
N SER A 217 2.18 -10.06 -5.43
CA SER A 217 2.52 -8.76 -4.88
C SER A 217 1.55 -7.66 -5.33
N SER A 218 1.44 -6.58 -4.53
CA SER A 218 0.55 -5.47 -4.85
C SER A 218 0.71 -4.90 -6.25
N PRO A 219 1.93 -4.67 -6.80
CA PRO A 219 2.07 -4.19 -8.18
C PRO A 219 1.51 -5.15 -9.22
N THR A 220 1.64 -6.46 -9.02
CA THR A 220 1.02 -7.47 -9.89
C THR A 220 -0.51 -7.37 -9.82
N LEU A 221 -1.08 -7.30 -8.62
CA LEU A 221 -2.52 -7.14 -8.43
C LEU A 221 -3.05 -5.84 -9.06
N PHE A 222 -2.31 -4.72 -8.94
CA PHE A 222 -2.72 -3.45 -9.53
C PHE A 222 -2.64 -3.45 -11.06
N ASN A 223 -1.55 -3.96 -11.62
CA ASN A 223 -1.14 -3.63 -12.98
C ASN A 223 -1.24 -4.79 -13.97
N SER A 224 -1.39 -6.04 -13.50
CA SER A 224 -1.58 -7.17 -14.41
C SER A 224 -2.86 -7.01 -15.23
N GLY A 225 -2.76 -7.15 -16.53
CA GLY A 225 -3.87 -6.98 -17.46
C GLY A 225 -4.25 -5.55 -17.79
N THR A 226 -3.59 -4.54 -17.19
CA THR A 226 -3.84 -3.13 -17.48
C THR A 226 -2.99 -2.60 -18.63
N SER A 227 -3.27 -1.37 -19.07
CA SER A 227 -2.48 -0.67 -20.10
C SER A 227 -1.04 -0.34 -19.66
N HIS A 228 -0.73 -0.49 -18.37
CA HIS A 228 0.61 -0.29 -17.81
C HIS A 228 1.03 -1.50 -16.97
N PRO A 229 1.43 -2.62 -17.58
CA PRO A 229 1.65 -3.90 -16.90
C PRO A 229 2.99 -3.96 -16.14
N GLN A 230 3.29 -2.94 -15.33
CA GLN A 230 4.47 -2.92 -14.46
C GLN A 230 4.17 -3.72 -13.19
N MET A 231 4.71 -4.95 -13.09
CA MET A 231 4.39 -5.91 -12.03
C MET A 231 5.50 -6.11 -11.00
N SER A 232 6.70 -5.54 -11.20
CA SER A 232 7.80 -5.63 -10.25
C SER A 232 7.51 -4.79 -9.00
N SER A 233 7.69 -5.38 -7.82
CA SER A 233 7.41 -4.71 -6.55
C SER A 233 8.59 -3.90 -6.02
N CYS A 234 9.83 -4.31 -6.37
CA CYS A 234 11.04 -3.69 -5.84
C CYS A 234 12.14 -3.59 -6.91
N TYR A 235 12.97 -2.56 -6.75
CA TYR A 235 14.12 -2.30 -7.60
C TYR A 235 15.33 -2.01 -6.73
N LEU A 236 16.46 -2.62 -7.07
CA LEU A 236 17.76 -2.31 -6.50
C LEU A 236 18.52 -1.39 -7.45
N LEU A 237 18.99 -0.29 -6.93
CA LEU A 237 19.79 0.69 -7.65
C LEU A 237 21.16 0.79 -7.00
N ASP A 238 22.17 0.82 -7.84
CA ASP A 238 23.54 1.05 -7.39
C ASP A 238 23.71 2.48 -6.83
N SER A 239 24.81 2.71 -6.10
CA SER A 239 25.16 4.04 -5.63
C SER A 239 25.30 5.03 -6.81
N PRO A 240 24.85 6.29 -6.66
CA PRO A 240 25.12 7.29 -7.68
C PRO A 240 26.64 7.47 -7.86
N GLU A 241 27.03 7.91 -9.05
CA GLU A 241 28.37 8.44 -9.25
C GLU A 241 28.60 9.64 -8.36
N ASP A 242 29.82 9.81 -7.86
CA ASP A 242 30.21 10.92 -6.98
C ASP A 242 30.35 12.25 -7.76
N SER A 243 29.25 12.65 -8.36
CA SER A 243 29.11 13.88 -9.15
C SER A 243 27.70 14.46 -8.99
N LEU A 244 27.55 15.76 -9.23
CA LEU A 244 26.25 16.40 -9.18
C LEU A 244 25.25 15.73 -10.16
N ASP A 245 25.68 15.51 -11.39
CA ASP A 245 24.86 14.89 -12.42
C ASP A 245 24.47 13.45 -12.05
N GLY A 246 25.40 12.68 -11.49
CA GLY A 246 25.17 11.31 -11.02
C GLY A 246 24.11 11.25 -9.91
N ILE A 247 24.19 12.15 -8.93
CA ILE A 247 23.24 12.24 -7.83
C ILE A 247 21.84 12.61 -8.35
N TYR A 248 21.71 13.66 -9.17
CA TYR A 248 20.40 14.08 -9.71
C TYR A 248 19.81 13.08 -10.69
N LYS A 249 20.64 12.40 -11.49
CA LYS A 249 20.19 11.26 -12.30
C LYS A 249 19.58 10.17 -11.43
N ARG A 250 20.22 9.82 -10.31
CA ARG A 250 19.71 8.81 -9.38
C ARG A 250 18.38 9.24 -8.75
N TYR A 251 18.21 10.49 -8.39
CA TYR A 251 16.91 11.01 -7.92
C TYR A 251 15.83 10.84 -9.00
N THR A 252 16.15 11.13 -10.25
CA THR A 252 15.22 10.96 -11.37
C THR A 252 14.83 9.49 -11.57
N ASP A 253 15.79 8.57 -11.51
CA ASP A 253 15.55 7.12 -11.64
C ASP A 253 14.63 6.63 -10.52
N ILE A 254 14.93 7.01 -9.26
CA ILE A 254 14.11 6.68 -8.09
C ILE A 254 12.69 7.21 -8.26
N ALA A 255 12.51 8.46 -8.67
CA ALA A 255 11.20 9.07 -8.85
C ALA A 255 10.36 8.35 -9.92
N LYS A 256 10.97 8.01 -11.06
CA LYS A 256 10.31 7.29 -12.16
C LYS A 256 9.87 5.88 -11.76
N LEU A 257 10.74 5.11 -11.11
CA LEU A 257 10.43 3.76 -10.64
C LEU A 257 9.38 3.78 -9.52
N SER A 258 9.51 4.73 -8.59
CA SER A 258 8.57 4.88 -7.49
C SER A 258 7.16 5.25 -7.95
N LYS A 259 7.01 6.04 -9.03
CA LYS A 259 5.71 6.44 -9.59
C LYS A 259 4.80 5.24 -9.89
N PHE A 260 5.35 4.12 -10.31
CA PHE A 260 4.62 2.90 -10.69
C PHE A 260 4.58 1.84 -9.57
N ALA A 261 4.55 2.28 -8.32
CA ALA A 261 4.43 1.46 -7.12
C ALA A 261 5.64 0.57 -6.79
N GLY A 262 6.81 0.84 -7.38
CA GLY A 262 8.06 0.15 -7.05
C GLY A 262 8.62 0.62 -5.70
N GLY A 263 8.97 -0.32 -4.81
CA GLY A 263 9.85 -0.06 -3.67
C GLY A 263 11.30 0.06 -4.15
N ILE A 264 12.07 0.96 -3.55
CA ILE A 264 13.44 1.23 -3.99
C ILE A 264 14.43 0.86 -2.89
N GLY A 265 15.43 0.04 -3.23
CA GLY A 265 16.67 -0.09 -2.48
C GLY A 265 17.78 0.62 -3.26
N VAL A 266 18.52 1.53 -2.64
CA VAL A 266 19.59 2.27 -3.29
C VAL A 266 20.82 2.36 -2.38
N ALA A 267 21.99 2.02 -2.91
CA ALA A 267 23.25 2.23 -2.23
C ALA A 267 23.67 3.71 -2.29
N TRP A 268 24.41 4.16 -1.28
CA TRP A 268 24.92 5.56 -1.23
C TRP A 268 26.41 5.64 -0.89
N HIS A 269 27.11 4.54 -0.89
CA HIS A 269 28.47 4.39 -0.38
C HIS A 269 29.57 4.91 -1.30
N ARG A 270 29.29 5.29 -2.57
CA ARG A 270 30.29 5.92 -3.45
C ARG A 270 30.42 7.42 -3.28
N ILE A 271 29.48 8.07 -2.61
CA ILE A 271 29.49 9.52 -2.44
C ILE A 271 30.53 9.89 -1.37
N ARG A 272 31.41 10.82 -1.70
CA ARG A 272 32.46 11.32 -0.81
C ARG A 272 31.95 11.78 0.54
N ALA A 273 32.72 11.53 1.57
CA ALA A 273 32.40 11.87 2.94
C ALA A 273 32.48 13.37 3.22
N LYS A 274 31.98 13.78 4.37
CA LYS A 274 32.11 15.12 4.90
C LYS A 274 33.59 15.49 5.08
N GLY A 275 33.95 16.70 4.64
CA GLY A 275 35.33 17.20 4.67
C GLY A 275 36.20 16.82 3.47
N SER A 276 35.71 15.95 2.58
CA SER A 276 36.38 15.61 1.33
C SER A 276 36.47 16.81 0.38
N LEU A 277 37.61 16.96 -0.34
CA LEU A 277 37.84 18.08 -1.25
C LEU A 277 36.99 17.99 -2.51
N ILE A 278 36.29 19.06 -2.83
CA ILE A 278 35.57 19.27 -4.10
C ILE A 278 36.51 20.04 -5.04
N ARG A 279 37.20 19.31 -5.92
CA ARG A 279 38.23 19.91 -6.79
C ARG A 279 37.71 21.04 -7.67
N GLY A 280 36.47 20.97 -8.16
CA GLY A 280 35.89 21.97 -9.07
C GLY A 280 35.64 23.34 -8.41
N THR A 281 35.36 23.37 -7.13
CA THR A 281 35.08 24.62 -6.37
C THR A 281 36.13 24.94 -5.33
N ASN A 282 37.10 24.06 -5.13
CA ASN A 282 38.09 24.12 -4.05
C ASN A 282 37.48 24.22 -2.63
N GLY A 283 36.23 23.73 -2.49
CA GLY A 283 35.51 23.66 -1.23
C GLY A 283 35.54 22.28 -0.61
N LEU A 284 34.93 22.15 0.56
CA LEU A 284 34.80 20.89 1.27
C LEU A 284 33.36 20.31 1.15
N SER A 285 33.26 19.01 1.01
CA SER A 285 32.00 18.29 0.98
C SER A 285 31.29 18.37 2.34
N ASN A 286 29.98 18.54 2.31
CA ASN A 286 29.12 18.40 3.49
C ASN A 286 28.72 16.94 3.78
N GLY A 287 29.29 15.97 3.02
CA GLY A 287 29.00 14.55 3.14
C GLY A 287 27.67 14.13 2.55
N ILE A 288 27.20 12.94 2.93
CA ILE A 288 25.98 12.32 2.36
C ILE A 288 24.68 12.89 2.93
N ILE A 289 24.70 13.44 4.14
CA ILE A 289 23.46 13.79 4.87
C ILE A 289 22.56 14.79 4.13
N PRO A 290 23.07 15.92 3.57
CA PRO A 290 22.25 16.86 2.81
C PRO A 290 21.61 16.23 1.56
N TRP A 291 22.33 15.33 0.87
CA TRP A 291 21.81 14.62 -0.27
C TRP A 291 20.69 13.65 0.11
N LEU A 292 20.84 12.93 1.23
CA LEU A 292 19.79 12.06 1.74
C LEU A 292 18.57 12.83 2.21
N LYS A 293 18.75 14.05 2.76
CA LYS A 293 17.63 14.94 3.09
C LYS A 293 16.84 15.37 1.85
N THR A 294 17.53 15.67 0.75
CA THR A 294 16.89 15.98 -0.54
C THR A 294 16.15 14.77 -1.08
N LEU A 295 16.75 13.58 -1.01
CA LEU A 295 16.11 12.34 -1.41
C LEU A 295 14.84 12.04 -0.58
N ASP A 296 14.90 12.26 0.73
CA ASP A 296 13.76 12.09 1.65
C ASP A 296 12.54 12.91 1.20
N SER A 297 12.77 14.17 0.87
CA SER A 297 11.74 15.08 0.36
C SER A 297 11.23 14.66 -1.03
N SER A 298 12.12 14.22 -1.91
CA SER A 298 11.77 13.74 -3.26
C SER A 298 10.90 12.48 -3.18
N VAL A 299 11.25 11.51 -2.35
CA VAL A 299 10.47 10.27 -2.16
C VAL A 299 9.09 10.57 -1.59
N ALA A 300 9.00 11.50 -0.62
CA ALA A 300 7.72 11.93 -0.04
C ALA A 300 6.80 12.61 -1.06
N ALA A 301 7.37 13.35 -2.01
CA ALA A 301 6.63 14.06 -3.05
C ALA A 301 6.06 13.14 -4.13
N VAL A 302 6.66 11.96 -4.37
CA VAL A 302 6.20 11.02 -5.40
C VAL A 302 4.92 10.33 -4.96
N ASN A 303 3.82 10.66 -5.63
CA ASN A 303 2.52 10.02 -5.43
C ASN A 303 2.33 8.87 -6.42
N GLN A 304 2.16 7.66 -5.90
CA GLN A 304 1.91 6.44 -6.67
C GLN A 304 0.42 6.29 -7.03
N GLY A 305 -0.15 7.30 -7.68
CA GLY A 305 -1.56 7.30 -8.11
C GLY A 305 -2.56 7.29 -6.94
N GLY A 306 -2.18 7.84 -5.76
CA GLY A 306 -3.02 7.85 -4.55
C GLY A 306 -3.08 6.51 -3.80
N ARG A 307 -2.46 5.45 -4.32
CA ARG A 307 -2.56 4.08 -3.79
C ARG A 307 -1.49 3.74 -2.74
N ARG A 308 -0.27 4.24 -2.92
CA ARG A 308 0.88 4.08 -1.99
C ARG A 308 1.70 5.36 -1.95
N LYS A 309 2.37 5.61 -0.83
CA LYS A 309 3.44 6.63 -0.76
C LYS A 309 4.72 6.07 -1.36
N GLY A 310 5.54 6.91 -1.96
CA GLY A 310 6.89 6.56 -2.38
C GLY A 310 7.68 6.01 -1.19
N ALA A 311 8.47 4.97 -1.40
CA ALA A 311 9.30 4.35 -0.37
C ALA A 311 10.67 4.00 -0.93
N ALA A 312 11.71 4.42 -0.22
CA ALA A 312 13.09 4.07 -0.55
C ALA A 312 13.85 3.66 0.71
N CYS A 313 14.71 2.64 0.57
CA CYS A 313 15.67 2.24 1.57
C CYS A 313 17.08 2.59 1.07
N VAL A 314 17.83 3.30 1.89
CA VAL A 314 19.22 3.67 1.58
C VAL A 314 20.16 2.72 2.32
N TYR A 315 21.09 2.16 1.58
CA TYR A 315 22.14 1.27 2.09
C TYR A 315 23.47 2.01 2.20
N LEU A 316 24.13 1.91 3.34
CA LEU A 316 25.45 2.46 3.54
C LEU A 316 26.40 1.39 4.10
N GLU A 317 27.62 1.34 3.53
CA GLU A 317 28.70 0.49 4.02
C GLU A 317 29.19 0.93 5.41
N SER A 318 29.43 -0.03 6.29
CA SER A 318 29.83 0.24 7.68
C SER A 318 31.19 0.92 7.82
N TRP A 319 32.03 0.90 6.78
CA TRP A 319 33.33 1.58 6.76
C TRP A 319 33.29 3.03 6.25
N HIS A 320 32.14 3.49 5.77
CA HIS A 320 32.02 4.87 5.27
C HIS A 320 32.20 5.88 6.39
N SER A 321 32.97 6.95 6.15
CA SER A 321 33.30 7.95 7.18
C SER A 321 32.08 8.65 7.80
N ASP A 322 30.98 8.77 7.05
CA ASP A 322 29.75 9.41 7.53
C ASP A 322 28.78 8.42 8.19
N ILE A 323 29.20 7.17 8.49
CA ILE A 323 28.32 6.12 9.04
C ILE A 323 27.61 6.55 10.33
N GLU A 324 28.27 7.25 11.21
CA GLU A 324 27.70 7.69 12.48
C GLU A 324 26.60 8.74 12.26
N ASP A 325 26.83 9.73 11.38
CA ASP A 325 25.82 10.70 10.97
C ASP A 325 24.62 10.03 10.27
N PHE A 326 24.88 8.98 9.50
CA PHE A 326 23.84 8.18 8.85
C PHE A 326 22.95 7.44 9.85
N LEU A 327 23.51 6.87 10.91
CA LEU A 327 22.74 6.22 11.97
C LEU A 327 21.79 7.17 12.71
N ASP A 328 22.14 8.46 12.79
CA ASP A 328 21.34 9.47 13.47
C ASP A 328 20.17 10.00 12.62
N LEU A 329 20.11 9.67 11.33
CA LEU A 329 19.09 10.21 10.41
C LEU A 329 17.64 9.95 10.84
N LYS A 330 17.39 8.89 11.62
CA LYS A 330 16.07 8.50 12.12
C LYS A 330 15.77 8.97 13.54
N GLU A 331 16.69 9.62 14.21
CA GLU A 331 16.44 10.12 15.55
C GLU A 331 15.32 11.16 15.57
N ASN A 332 14.49 11.12 16.62
CA ASN A 332 13.37 12.05 16.79
C ASN A 332 13.80 13.41 17.36
N THR A 333 15.06 13.54 17.77
CA THR A 333 15.65 14.74 18.38
C THR A 333 16.76 15.31 17.51
N GLY A 334 17.19 16.53 17.80
CA GLY A 334 18.26 17.22 17.07
C GLY A 334 17.77 18.08 15.92
N ASP A 335 18.68 18.46 15.01
CA ASP A 335 18.39 19.32 13.88
C ASP A 335 17.51 18.62 12.83
N PRO A 336 16.28 19.11 12.56
CA PRO A 336 15.39 18.54 11.55
C PRO A 336 15.97 18.50 10.13
N GLN A 337 16.92 19.39 9.80
CA GLN A 337 17.60 19.41 8.51
C GLN A 337 18.55 18.22 8.33
N ARG A 338 18.90 17.56 9.42
CA ARG A 338 19.76 16.37 9.45
C ARG A 338 18.96 15.09 9.73
N ARG A 339 17.64 15.09 9.52
CA ARG A 339 16.74 13.94 9.76
C ARG A 339 15.96 13.56 8.51
N THR A 340 15.77 12.26 8.32
CA THR A 340 15.02 11.69 7.19
C THR A 340 13.95 10.73 7.71
N HIS A 341 12.69 11.16 7.70
CA HIS A 341 11.60 10.35 8.26
C HIS A 341 10.90 9.46 7.21
N ASN A 342 11.02 9.80 5.92
CA ASN A 342 10.40 9.05 4.83
C ASN A 342 11.30 7.96 4.22
N LEU A 343 12.65 8.08 4.39
CA LEU A 343 13.59 7.04 3.97
C LEU A 343 13.69 5.93 5.00
N ASN A 344 13.85 4.69 4.55
CA ASN A 344 14.35 3.60 5.38
C ASN A 344 15.87 3.53 5.25
N LEU A 345 16.54 3.01 6.27
CA LEU A 345 17.99 2.91 6.33
C LEU A 345 18.42 1.46 6.54
N ALA A 346 19.50 1.06 5.89
CA ALA A 346 20.10 -0.25 6.06
C ALA A 346 21.65 -0.14 6.13
N ASN A 347 22.23 -0.87 7.05
CA ASN A 347 23.66 -1.03 7.17
C ASN A 347 24.12 -2.16 6.26
N TRP A 348 25.10 -1.91 5.39
CA TRP A 348 25.70 -2.88 4.50
C TRP A 348 27.03 -3.35 5.12
N ILE A 349 27.05 -4.56 5.66
CA ILE A 349 28.02 -5.00 6.64
C ILE A 349 28.87 -6.14 6.06
N PRO A 350 30.20 -5.93 5.88
CA PRO A 350 31.11 -7.01 5.51
C PRO A 350 31.40 -7.94 6.70
N ASP A 351 31.73 -9.20 6.44
CA ASP A 351 32.05 -10.20 7.45
C ASP A 351 33.24 -9.76 8.32
N LEU A 352 34.24 -9.11 7.73
CA LEU A 352 35.39 -8.54 8.46
C LEU A 352 34.97 -7.59 9.59
N PHE A 353 33.90 -6.80 9.40
CA PHE A 353 33.39 -5.93 10.47
C PHE A 353 32.87 -6.75 11.63
N MET A 354 32.10 -7.80 11.37
CA MET A 354 31.56 -8.67 12.42
C MET A 354 32.65 -9.41 13.16
N GLU A 355 33.68 -9.86 12.44
CA GLU A 355 34.87 -10.47 13.06
C GLU A 355 35.57 -9.50 14.04
N ARG A 356 35.68 -8.20 13.64
CA ARG A 356 36.28 -7.17 14.51
C ARG A 356 35.39 -6.83 15.71
N VAL A 357 34.06 -6.88 15.54
CA VAL A 357 33.11 -6.75 16.66
C VAL A 357 33.30 -7.87 17.67
N GLU A 358 33.44 -9.11 17.22
CA GLU A 358 33.66 -10.29 18.08
C GLU A 358 34.96 -10.18 18.84
N LYS A 359 36.05 -9.79 18.15
CA LYS A 359 37.41 -9.68 18.70
C LYS A 359 37.66 -8.37 19.47
N ASP A 360 36.70 -7.44 19.49
CA ASP A 360 36.84 -6.12 20.11
C ASP A 360 37.99 -5.29 19.53
N TRP A 361 38.13 -5.32 18.20
CA TRP A 361 39.20 -4.63 17.47
C TRP A 361 38.73 -3.28 16.95
N GLN A 362 39.71 -2.45 16.48
CA GLN A 362 39.42 -1.18 15.84
C GLN A 362 38.82 -1.38 14.43
N TRP A 363 37.94 -0.47 14.05
CA TRP A 363 37.36 -0.38 12.71
C TRP A 363 37.73 0.95 12.06
N SER A 364 38.34 0.89 10.89
CA SER A 364 38.78 2.08 10.15
C SER A 364 37.67 2.60 9.27
N LEU A 365 37.45 3.91 9.34
CA LEU A 365 36.47 4.62 8.53
C LEU A 365 37.18 5.37 7.40
N PHE A 366 36.70 5.21 6.19
CA PHE A 366 37.31 5.75 4.98
C PHE A 366 36.39 6.72 4.26
N ASP A 367 37.00 7.68 3.56
CA ASP A 367 36.34 8.46 2.52
C ASP A 367 36.34 7.62 1.22
N PRO A 368 35.16 7.35 0.63
CA PRO A 368 35.08 6.60 -0.64
C PRO A 368 35.90 7.23 -1.79
N ALA A 369 36.07 8.56 -1.78
CA ALA A 369 36.91 9.24 -2.77
C ALA A 369 38.39 8.79 -2.75
N LYS A 370 38.87 8.27 -1.59
CA LYS A 370 40.23 7.77 -1.42
C LYS A 370 40.36 6.28 -1.69
N VAL A 371 39.28 5.53 -1.49
CA VAL A 371 39.25 4.07 -1.63
C VAL A 371 38.07 3.59 -2.49
N PRO A 372 37.85 4.12 -3.70
CA PRO A 372 36.65 3.87 -4.50
C PRO A 372 36.47 2.37 -4.82
N HIS A 373 37.56 1.60 -4.87
CA HIS A 373 37.50 0.16 -5.17
C HIS A 373 36.86 -0.68 -4.07
N LEU A 374 36.80 -0.22 -2.82
CA LEU A 374 36.17 -0.98 -1.73
C LEU A 374 34.67 -1.18 -1.93
N THR A 375 34.02 -0.31 -2.69
CA THR A 375 32.58 -0.40 -2.93
C THR A 375 32.18 -1.58 -3.81
N ASP A 376 33.09 -2.03 -4.67
CA ASP A 376 32.83 -3.09 -5.66
C ASP A 376 33.32 -4.48 -5.21
N LEU A 377 34.04 -4.54 -4.09
CA LEU A 377 34.64 -5.76 -3.56
C LEU A 377 33.80 -6.39 -2.44
N TYR A 378 33.85 -7.70 -2.29
CA TYR A 378 33.25 -8.45 -1.20
C TYR A 378 34.12 -9.69 -0.86
N GLY A 379 33.88 -10.33 0.28
CA GLY A 379 34.63 -11.51 0.75
C GLY A 379 36.09 -11.19 0.93
N SER A 380 36.96 -12.16 0.58
CA SER A 380 38.43 -12.09 0.74
C SER A 380 39.07 -10.94 -0.03
N ASP A 381 38.49 -10.53 -1.18
CA ASP A 381 39.04 -9.44 -1.97
C ASP A 381 38.78 -8.10 -1.28
N PHE A 382 37.58 -7.90 -0.69
CA PHE A 382 37.30 -6.74 0.15
C PHE A 382 38.23 -6.71 1.37
N GLU A 383 38.34 -7.81 2.10
CA GLU A 383 39.22 -7.90 3.27
C GLU A 383 40.65 -7.50 2.94
N SER A 384 41.21 -8.09 1.87
CA SER A 384 42.59 -7.80 1.43
C SER A 384 42.79 -6.33 1.06
N ALA A 385 41.82 -5.73 0.36
CA ALA A 385 41.89 -4.34 -0.05
C ALA A 385 41.72 -3.39 1.15
N TYR A 386 40.80 -3.70 2.07
CA TYR A 386 40.55 -2.95 3.29
C TYR A 386 41.81 -2.92 4.19
N LEU A 387 42.41 -4.07 4.44
CA LEU A 387 43.63 -4.18 5.25
C LEU A 387 44.81 -3.41 4.64
N LYS A 388 45.00 -3.49 3.32
CA LYS A 388 46.01 -2.66 2.62
C LYS A 388 45.80 -1.17 2.77
N ALA A 389 44.55 -0.70 2.67
CA ALA A 389 44.23 0.69 2.84
C ALA A 389 44.45 1.15 4.30
N GLU A 390 44.16 0.28 5.26
CA GLU A 390 44.40 0.50 6.68
C GLU A 390 45.91 0.59 7.01
N GLU A 391 46.71 -0.37 6.54
CA GLU A 391 48.16 -0.37 6.66
C GLU A 391 48.83 0.86 6.04
N ALA A 392 48.25 1.33 4.93
CA ALA A 392 48.71 2.57 4.26
C ALA A 392 48.28 3.84 4.99
N GLY A 393 47.49 3.77 6.06
CA GLY A 393 47.02 4.91 6.83
C GLY A 393 46.05 5.82 6.06
N ILE A 394 45.32 5.29 5.10
CA ILE A 394 44.43 6.09 4.22
C ILE A 394 43.12 6.46 4.94
N TYR A 395 42.79 5.79 6.05
CA TYR A 395 41.55 6.04 6.81
C TYR A 395 41.47 7.46 7.38
N GLU A 396 40.25 7.96 7.56
CA GLU A 396 40.01 9.25 8.21
C GLU A 396 40.13 9.15 9.74
N ARG A 397 39.61 8.04 10.30
CA ARG A 397 39.68 7.74 11.73
C ARG A 397 39.40 6.27 11.99
N GLN A 398 39.77 5.82 13.21
CA GLN A 398 39.46 4.50 13.71
C GLN A 398 38.56 4.61 14.94
N ILE A 399 37.61 3.67 15.07
CA ILE A 399 36.70 3.56 16.20
C ILE A 399 36.63 2.10 16.65
N PRO A 400 36.30 1.79 17.91
CA PRO A 400 36.06 0.42 18.31
C PRO A 400 34.88 -0.18 17.53
N ALA A 401 35.08 -1.33 16.87
CA ALA A 401 34.05 -1.96 16.07
C ALA A 401 32.79 -2.29 16.91
N ARG A 402 32.99 -2.72 18.14
CA ARG A 402 31.90 -3.03 19.09
C ARG A 402 31.09 -1.80 19.49
N GLU A 403 31.70 -0.65 19.56
CA GLU A 403 31.00 0.62 19.83
C GLU A 403 30.09 1.02 18.67
N LEU A 404 30.60 0.95 17.43
CA LEU A 404 29.80 1.20 16.22
C LEU A 404 28.63 0.21 16.13
N TYR A 405 28.89 -1.09 16.36
CA TYR A 405 27.84 -2.10 16.35
C TYR A 405 26.77 -1.84 17.43
N SER A 406 27.18 -1.47 18.64
CA SER A 406 26.27 -1.11 19.72
C SER A 406 25.38 0.09 19.36
N ARG A 407 25.93 1.07 18.62
CA ARG A 407 25.18 2.22 18.12
C ARG A 407 24.19 1.81 17.03
N MET A 408 24.55 0.90 16.10
CA MET A 408 23.65 0.32 15.12
C MET A 408 22.48 -0.40 15.80
N MET A 409 22.75 -1.24 16.81
CA MET A 409 21.72 -1.96 17.57
C MET A 409 20.79 -1.02 18.34
N ARG A 410 21.33 0.05 18.91
CA ARG A 410 20.53 1.08 19.58
C ARG A 410 19.59 1.80 18.61
N SER A 411 20.11 2.21 17.45
CA SER A 411 19.29 2.86 16.40
C SER A 411 18.17 1.92 15.93
N LEU A 412 18.49 0.64 15.69
CA LEU A 412 17.50 -0.37 15.30
C LEU A 412 16.41 -0.56 16.37
N ALA A 413 16.80 -0.67 17.65
CA ALA A 413 15.86 -0.87 18.75
C ALA A 413 14.94 0.35 18.98
N GLN A 414 15.47 1.56 18.83
CA GLN A 414 14.73 2.81 19.07
C GLN A 414 13.82 3.20 17.91
N THR A 415 14.20 2.93 16.68
CA THR A 415 13.54 3.47 15.50
C THR A 415 12.91 2.40 14.59
N GLY A 416 13.24 1.13 14.78
CA GLY A 416 12.89 0.05 13.85
C GLY A 416 13.61 0.16 12.49
N ASN A 417 14.58 1.07 12.37
CA ASN A 417 15.35 1.35 11.16
C ASN A 417 16.85 1.12 11.42
N GLY A 418 17.65 1.14 10.35
CA GLY A 418 19.04 0.72 10.39
C GLY A 418 19.15 -0.80 10.30
N TRP A 419 18.43 -1.37 9.33
CA TRP A 419 18.40 -2.82 9.11
C TRP A 419 19.82 -3.36 8.90
N MET A 420 20.06 -4.58 9.39
CA MET A 420 21.35 -5.25 9.28
C MET A 420 21.34 -6.14 8.04
N THR A 421 22.23 -5.85 7.10
CA THR A 421 22.34 -6.60 5.83
C THR A 421 23.80 -7.00 5.63
N PHE A 422 24.04 -8.29 5.47
CA PHE A 422 25.40 -8.85 5.40
C PHE A 422 25.87 -8.91 3.95
N LYS A 423 26.88 -8.08 3.61
CA LYS A 423 27.40 -7.86 2.28
C LYS A 423 27.90 -9.14 1.61
N ASP A 424 28.77 -9.87 2.29
CA ASP A 424 29.47 -11.01 1.70
C ASP A 424 28.52 -12.15 1.42
N ALA A 425 27.68 -12.53 2.39
CA ALA A 425 26.67 -13.55 2.21
C ALA A 425 25.64 -13.18 1.14
N SER A 426 25.25 -11.91 1.05
CA SER A 426 24.29 -11.42 0.03
C SER A 426 24.88 -11.55 -1.37
N ASN A 427 26.14 -11.12 -1.59
CA ASN A 427 26.79 -11.19 -2.89
C ASN A 427 27.10 -12.63 -3.32
N LEU A 428 27.50 -13.49 -2.39
CA LEU A 428 27.80 -14.90 -2.68
C LEU A 428 26.56 -15.74 -3.02
N LYS A 429 25.38 -15.38 -2.47
CA LYS A 429 24.15 -16.17 -2.59
C LYS A 429 23.05 -15.47 -3.42
N CYS A 430 23.34 -14.29 -3.98
CA CYS A 430 22.41 -13.58 -4.86
C CYS A 430 22.22 -14.36 -6.16
N ASN A 431 20.97 -14.41 -6.65
CA ASN A 431 20.63 -15.05 -7.93
C ASN A 431 21.11 -14.23 -9.13
#